data_4ba410efa1a8a317eddf0e11beac21b6
#
_entry.id   4ba410efa1a8a317eddf0e11beac21b6
#
_cell.length_a   1.000
_cell.length_b   1.000
_cell.length_c   1.000
_cell.angle_alpha   90.00
_cell.angle_beta   90.00
_cell.angle_gamma   90.00
#
_symmetry.space_group_name_H-M   'P 1'
#
loop_
_entity.id
_entity.type
_entity.pdbx_description
1 polymer ?
#
loop_
_entity_poly.entity_id
_entity_poly.type
_entity_poly.pdbx_seq_one_letter_code
_entity_poly.pdbx_strand_id
1 'polypeptide(L)'
;MQCRLRNANINDAELILEWRNDVTSISHSRNTTMISLEEHLKWFQKKINDPDCSIFILTSGDDNVGMLRIEKKKDVGEISFIIAPLHRGHGFGKKIIELAEKSLVDGVKALIGFVKKDNFISQNCFQKNDYCCFDSMDCYCFIKVLQ
;
A
#
# COMPACT_ATOMS: atom_id res chain seq x y z
N MET A 1 18.84 1.71 7.92
CA MET A 1 18.08 1.09 6.83
C MET A 1 17.79 2.16 5.78
N GLN A 2 18.37 2.03 4.59
CA GLN A 2 18.12 2.99 3.51
C GLN A 2 16.95 2.53 2.65
N CYS A 3 15.80 3.12 2.90
CA CYS A 3 14.58 2.80 2.17
C CYS A 3 14.20 3.96 1.25
N ARG A 4 13.76 3.64 0.04
CA ARG A 4 13.27 4.61 -0.92
C ARG A 4 12.03 4.08 -1.63
N LEU A 5 11.17 5.01 -2.03
CA LEU A 5 10.08 4.70 -2.96
C LEU A 5 10.54 5.05 -4.37
N ARG A 6 10.42 4.11 -5.30
CA ARG A 6 10.57 4.37 -6.72
C ARG A 6 9.24 4.16 -7.42
N ASN A 7 9.04 4.84 -8.53
CA ASN A 7 7.83 4.60 -9.31
C ASN A 7 7.84 3.17 -9.86
N ALA A 8 6.70 2.50 -9.76
CA ALA A 8 6.52 1.20 -10.39
C ALA A 8 6.37 1.36 -11.89
N ASN A 9 6.79 0.36 -12.64
CA ASN A 9 6.61 0.30 -14.09
C ASN A 9 6.06 -1.07 -14.48
N ILE A 10 5.77 -1.26 -15.76
CA ILE A 10 5.13 -2.50 -16.23
C ILE A 10 5.95 -3.76 -15.90
N ASN A 11 7.27 -3.64 -15.77
CA ASN A 11 8.13 -4.77 -15.42
C ASN A 11 7.97 -5.22 -13.98
N ASP A 12 7.31 -4.42 -13.14
CA ASP A 12 7.02 -4.78 -11.75
C ASP A 12 5.72 -5.57 -11.59
N ALA A 13 4.94 -5.72 -12.65
CA ALA A 13 3.60 -6.31 -12.57
C ALA A 13 3.59 -7.72 -11.99
N GLU A 14 4.49 -8.59 -12.47
CA GLU A 14 4.54 -9.99 -12.00
C GLU A 14 4.96 -10.09 -10.53
N LEU A 15 5.93 -9.27 -10.13
CA LEU A 15 6.39 -9.23 -8.74
C LEU A 15 5.26 -8.80 -7.80
N ILE A 16 4.53 -7.78 -8.16
CA ILE A 16 3.39 -7.28 -7.38
C ILE A 16 2.30 -8.35 -7.29
N LEU A 17 2.04 -9.06 -8.39
CA LEU A 17 1.05 -10.16 -8.39
C LEU A 17 1.45 -11.27 -7.41
N GLU A 18 2.72 -11.65 -7.42
CA GLU A 18 3.24 -12.65 -6.49
C GLU A 18 2.96 -12.25 -5.05
N TRP A 19 3.21 -10.98 -4.70
CA TRP A 19 2.93 -10.47 -3.37
C TRP A 19 1.43 -10.41 -3.05
N ARG A 20 0.60 -10.04 -4.03
CA ARG A 20 -0.86 -9.98 -3.85
C ARG A 20 -1.48 -11.34 -3.65
N ASN A 21 -0.94 -12.38 -4.29
CA ASN A 21 -1.45 -13.74 -4.21
C ASN A 21 -0.84 -14.56 -3.06
N ASP A 22 0.06 -13.98 -2.27
CA ASP A 22 0.53 -14.61 -1.05
C ASP A 22 -0.63 -14.85 -0.09
N VAL A 23 -0.65 -16.00 0.57
CA VAL A 23 -1.76 -16.43 1.43
C VAL A 23 -2.16 -15.36 2.45
N THR A 24 -1.17 -14.75 3.11
CA THR A 24 -1.44 -13.71 4.12
C THR A 24 -2.00 -12.45 3.47
N SER A 25 -1.42 -12.01 2.34
CA SER A 25 -1.90 -10.82 1.62
C SER A 25 -3.34 -11.00 1.15
N ILE A 26 -3.67 -12.17 0.59
CA ILE A 26 -5.04 -12.48 0.14
C ILE A 26 -6.02 -12.41 1.31
N SER A 27 -5.68 -13.01 2.45
CA SER A 27 -6.58 -13.04 3.60
C SER A 27 -6.88 -11.64 4.16
N HIS A 28 -5.96 -10.68 3.97
CA HIS A 28 -6.11 -9.31 4.44
C HIS A 28 -6.59 -8.33 3.38
N SER A 29 -6.82 -8.79 2.14
CA SER A 29 -7.36 -7.93 1.09
C SER A 29 -8.89 -7.97 1.07
N ARG A 30 -9.50 -6.96 0.42
CA ARG A 30 -10.96 -6.92 0.26
C ARG A 30 -11.46 -8.10 -0.58
N ASN A 31 -10.70 -8.48 -1.59
CA ASN A 31 -10.97 -9.64 -2.43
C ASN A 31 -10.05 -10.77 -1.97
N THR A 32 -10.64 -11.84 -1.42
CA THR A 32 -9.90 -12.98 -0.88
C THR A 32 -9.67 -14.08 -1.92
N THR A 33 -10.00 -13.84 -3.19
CA THR A 33 -9.78 -14.77 -4.30
C THR A 33 -8.42 -14.50 -4.94
N MET A 34 -7.72 -15.57 -5.33
CA MET A 34 -6.48 -15.43 -6.09
C MET A 34 -6.75 -14.70 -7.42
N ILE A 35 -5.83 -13.81 -7.77
CA ILE A 35 -5.94 -13.01 -8.99
C ILE A 35 -5.13 -13.69 -10.08
N SER A 36 -5.72 -13.86 -11.28
CA SER A 36 -5.00 -14.40 -12.42
C SER A 36 -4.01 -13.38 -12.98
N LEU A 37 -2.97 -13.86 -13.67
CA LEU A 37 -2.00 -12.98 -14.31
C LEU A 37 -2.68 -12.04 -15.31
N GLU A 38 -3.61 -12.56 -16.11
CA GLU A 38 -4.32 -11.76 -17.11
C GLU A 38 -5.11 -10.61 -16.48
N GLU A 39 -5.89 -10.89 -15.44
CA GLU A 39 -6.66 -9.87 -14.72
C GLU A 39 -5.74 -8.84 -14.07
N HIS A 40 -4.66 -9.31 -13.48
CA HIS A 40 -3.70 -8.43 -12.81
C HIS A 40 -3.02 -7.49 -13.81
N LEU A 41 -2.59 -8.00 -14.96
CA LEU A 41 -1.94 -7.18 -15.98
C LEU A 41 -2.87 -6.08 -16.50
N LYS A 42 -4.14 -6.42 -16.75
CA LYS A 42 -5.15 -5.43 -17.16
C LYS A 42 -5.33 -4.35 -16.11
N TRP A 43 -5.48 -4.77 -14.85
CA TRP A 43 -5.64 -3.85 -13.71
C TRP A 43 -4.42 -2.97 -13.54
N PHE A 44 -3.23 -3.57 -13.56
CA PHE A 44 -1.97 -2.85 -13.35
C PHE A 44 -1.72 -1.82 -14.45
N GLN A 45 -1.93 -2.21 -15.70
CA GLN A 45 -1.74 -1.33 -16.85
C GLN A 45 -2.70 -0.13 -16.79
N LYS A 46 -3.93 -0.36 -16.38
CA LYS A 46 -4.90 0.72 -16.18
C LYS A 46 -4.46 1.65 -15.05
N LYS A 47 -3.97 1.10 -13.95
CA LYS A 47 -3.59 1.90 -12.77
C LYS A 47 -2.32 2.71 -12.97
N ILE A 48 -1.30 2.19 -13.63
CA ILE A 48 -0.08 2.96 -13.86
C ILE A 48 -0.29 4.11 -14.85
N ASN A 49 -1.35 4.05 -15.65
CA ASN A 49 -1.71 5.11 -16.60
C ASN A 49 -2.78 6.07 -16.04
N ASP A 50 -3.30 5.80 -14.84
CA ASP A 50 -4.30 6.64 -14.20
C ASP A 50 -3.60 7.81 -13.49
N PRO A 51 -3.89 9.07 -13.86
CA PRO A 51 -3.25 10.22 -13.22
C PRO A 51 -3.58 10.36 -11.73
N ASP A 52 -4.68 9.76 -11.27
CA ASP A 52 -5.09 9.80 -9.86
C ASP A 52 -4.54 8.61 -9.05
N CYS A 53 -3.79 7.72 -9.68
CA CYS A 53 -3.19 6.56 -9.01
C CYS A 53 -1.67 6.61 -9.10
N SER A 54 -1.01 6.48 -7.96
CA SER A 54 0.45 6.38 -7.87
C SER A 54 0.81 5.02 -7.30
N ILE A 55 1.66 4.28 -8.00
CA ILE A 55 2.15 2.99 -7.52
C ILE A 55 3.67 3.07 -7.39
N PHE A 56 4.16 2.72 -6.21
CA PHE A 56 5.58 2.75 -5.88
C PHE A 56 6.07 1.38 -5.43
N ILE A 57 7.32 1.11 -5.68
CA ILE A 57 8.03 -0.02 -5.07
C ILE A 57 8.90 0.53 -3.95
N LEU A 58 8.78 -0.07 -2.77
CA LEU A 58 9.69 0.23 -1.68
C LEU A 58 10.95 -0.61 -1.86
N THR A 59 12.08 0.07 -1.90
CA THR A 59 13.39 -0.58 -1.99
C THR A 59 14.17 -0.37 -0.72
N SER A 60 14.95 -1.38 -0.34
CA SER A 60 15.92 -1.30 0.75
C SER A 60 17.25 -1.78 0.17
N GLY A 61 18.19 -0.85 -0.05
CA GLY A 61 19.37 -1.14 -0.86
C GLY A 61 18.94 -1.53 -2.27
N ASP A 62 19.38 -2.72 -2.71
CA ASP A 62 19.02 -3.23 -4.04
C ASP A 62 17.79 -4.13 -4.05
N ASP A 63 17.17 -4.36 -2.88
CA ASP A 63 16.04 -5.27 -2.74
C ASP A 63 14.71 -4.55 -2.90
N ASN A 64 13.80 -5.16 -3.64
CA ASN A 64 12.39 -4.75 -3.68
C ASN A 64 11.68 -5.40 -2.49
N VAL A 65 11.21 -4.60 -1.54
CA VAL A 65 10.67 -5.13 -0.28
C VAL A 65 9.18 -4.88 -0.08
N GLY A 66 8.56 -4.08 -0.92
CA GLY A 66 7.13 -3.82 -0.80
C GLY A 66 6.57 -2.95 -1.91
N MET A 67 5.25 -2.81 -1.91
CA MET A 67 4.50 -1.99 -2.87
C MET A 67 3.58 -1.04 -2.11
N LEU A 68 3.51 0.19 -2.59
CA LEU A 68 2.61 1.22 -2.08
C LEU A 68 1.74 1.72 -3.22
N ARG A 69 0.43 1.80 -2.98
CA ARG A 69 -0.50 2.42 -3.91
C ARG A 69 -1.22 3.55 -3.20
N ILE A 70 -1.29 4.71 -3.84
CA ILE A 70 -2.05 5.85 -3.36
C ILE A 70 -3.05 6.23 -4.45
N GLU A 71 -4.33 6.13 -4.16
CA GLU A 71 -5.39 6.55 -5.07
C GLU A 71 -5.99 7.85 -4.57
N LYS A 72 -5.89 8.89 -5.39
CA LYS A 72 -6.39 10.21 -5.07
C LYS A 72 -7.87 10.31 -5.43
N LYS A 73 -8.68 10.74 -4.46
CA LYS A 73 -10.09 11.07 -4.64
C LYS A 73 -10.29 12.46 -4.06
N LYS A 74 -10.41 13.47 -4.94
CA LYS A 74 -10.40 14.89 -4.55
C LYS A 74 -9.07 15.22 -3.85
N ASP A 75 -9.09 15.61 -2.59
CA ASP A 75 -7.89 15.95 -1.82
C ASP A 75 -7.48 14.87 -0.82
N VAL A 76 -8.08 13.68 -0.92
CA VAL A 76 -7.76 12.54 -0.04
C VAL A 76 -7.06 11.44 -0.85
N GLY A 77 -5.96 10.92 -0.32
CA GLY A 77 -5.26 9.77 -0.88
C GLY A 77 -5.55 8.51 -0.10
N GLU A 78 -6.09 7.48 -0.76
CA GLU A 78 -6.29 6.17 -0.14
C GLU A 78 -5.02 5.34 -0.30
N ILE A 79 -4.46 4.91 0.83
CA ILE A 79 -3.22 4.12 0.88
C ILE A 79 -3.56 2.65 0.90
N SER A 80 -2.87 1.88 0.05
CA SER A 80 -2.82 0.42 0.15
C SER A 80 -1.35 0.00 0.03
N PHE A 81 -0.92 -0.97 0.83
CA PHE A 81 0.45 -1.44 0.73
C PHE A 81 0.57 -2.92 1.00
N ILE A 82 1.63 -3.52 0.49
CA ILE A 82 1.99 -4.92 0.72
C ILE A 82 3.49 -4.95 0.99
N ILE A 83 3.90 -5.64 2.05
CA ILE A 83 5.31 -5.94 2.29
C ILE A 83 5.58 -7.36 1.76
N ALA A 84 6.65 -7.51 0.99
CA ALA A 84 7.05 -8.81 0.44
C ALA A 84 7.17 -9.84 1.56
N PRO A 85 6.68 -11.08 1.37
CA PRO A 85 6.67 -12.08 2.43
C PRO A 85 8.02 -12.30 3.11
N LEU A 86 9.10 -12.33 2.34
CA LEU A 86 10.45 -12.54 2.86
C LEU A 86 10.99 -11.36 3.67
N HIS A 87 10.34 -10.22 3.59
CA HIS A 87 10.79 -8.99 4.23
C HIS A 87 9.88 -8.53 5.38
N ARG A 88 8.91 -9.36 5.77
CA ARG A 88 8.04 -9.06 6.90
C ARG A 88 8.78 -9.14 8.22
N GLY A 89 8.29 -8.41 9.23
CA GLY A 89 8.89 -8.42 10.56
C GLY A 89 10.14 -7.55 10.72
N HIS A 90 10.42 -6.67 9.77
CA HIS A 90 11.62 -5.81 9.77
C HIS A 90 11.30 -4.31 9.85
N GLY A 91 10.05 -3.94 10.12
CA GLY A 91 9.64 -2.55 10.25
C GLY A 91 9.33 -1.83 8.94
N PHE A 92 9.29 -2.53 7.81
CA PHE A 92 9.03 -1.90 6.51
C PHE A 92 7.61 -1.36 6.38
N GLY A 93 6.63 -1.98 7.05
CA GLY A 93 5.25 -1.49 7.03
C GLY A 93 5.10 -0.10 7.64
N LYS A 94 5.75 0.14 8.77
CA LYS A 94 5.80 1.47 9.39
C LYS A 94 6.51 2.45 8.45
N LYS A 95 7.62 2.02 7.86
CA LYS A 95 8.46 2.86 7.01
C LYS A 95 7.74 3.25 5.72
N ILE A 96 7.00 2.33 5.11
CA ILE A 96 6.31 2.61 3.85
C ILE A 96 5.22 3.68 4.03
N ILE A 97 4.52 3.66 5.16
CA ILE A 97 3.52 4.69 5.48
C ILE A 97 4.20 6.04 5.72
N GLU A 98 5.30 6.05 6.45
CA GLU A 98 6.09 7.26 6.67
C GLU A 98 6.54 7.89 5.34
N LEU A 99 7.03 7.08 4.42
CA LEU A 99 7.46 7.54 3.11
C LEU A 99 6.28 7.98 2.22
N ALA A 100 5.11 7.35 2.39
CA ALA A 100 3.89 7.76 1.68
C ALA A 100 3.56 9.22 2.01
N GLU A 101 3.65 9.61 3.27
CA GLU A 101 3.38 10.98 3.69
C GLU A 101 4.37 11.98 3.07
N LYS A 102 5.61 11.55 2.89
CA LYS A 102 6.66 12.39 2.29
C LYS A 102 6.61 12.41 0.77
N SER A 103 5.92 11.48 0.12
CA SER A 103 5.85 11.40 -1.34
C SER A 103 5.06 12.56 -1.95
N LEU A 104 4.24 13.24 -1.15
CA LEU A 104 3.48 14.44 -1.52
C LEU A 104 2.81 14.32 -2.88
N VAL A 105 1.87 13.38 -3.00
CA VAL A 105 1.01 13.32 -4.17
C VAL A 105 0.28 14.67 -4.27
N ASP A 106 0.42 15.33 -5.41
CA ASP A 106 -0.05 16.69 -5.62
C ASP A 106 -1.55 16.84 -5.28
N GLY A 107 -1.87 17.83 -4.46
CA GLY A 107 -3.23 18.14 -4.04
C GLY A 107 -3.80 17.20 -2.97
N VAL A 108 -3.04 16.26 -2.45
CA VAL A 108 -3.50 15.40 -1.34
C VAL A 108 -3.27 16.10 -0.01
N LYS A 109 -4.35 16.28 0.76
CA LYS A 109 -4.32 16.92 2.07
C LYS A 109 -4.48 15.96 3.24
N ALA A 110 -4.96 14.75 2.97
CA ALA A 110 -5.13 13.72 3.97
C ALA A 110 -4.89 12.35 3.35
N LEU A 111 -4.39 11.41 4.17
CA LEU A 111 -4.23 10.02 3.78
C LEU A 111 -5.19 9.16 4.59
N ILE A 112 -5.80 8.18 3.94
CA ILE A 112 -6.74 7.27 4.54
C ILE A 112 -6.36 5.82 4.19
N GLY A 113 -6.47 4.91 5.15
CA GLY A 113 -6.25 3.49 4.94
C GLY A 113 -7.37 2.67 5.57
N PHE A 114 -7.79 1.62 4.89
CA PHE A 114 -8.77 0.67 5.42
C PHE A 114 -8.08 -0.63 5.76
N VAL A 115 -8.24 -1.12 6.97
CA VAL A 115 -7.54 -2.31 7.47
C VAL A 115 -8.56 -3.24 8.13
N LYS A 116 -8.56 -4.52 7.75
CA LYS A 116 -9.43 -5.52 8.38
C LYS A 116 -9.13 -5.62 9.87
N LYS A 117 -10.17 -5.93 10.66
CA LYS A 117 -10.07 -5.94 12.12
C LYS A 117 -9.16 -7.02 12.68
N ASP A 118 -8.86 -8.06 11.89
CA ASP A 118 -7.91 -9.12 12.26
C ASP A 118 -6.48 -8.86 11.77
N ASN A 119 -6.26 -7.80 11.02
CA ASN A 119 -4.93 -7.44 10.53
C ASN A 119 -4.21 -6.51 11.52
N PHE A 120 -3.76 -7.08 12.62
CA PHE A 120 -3.14 -6.31 13.71
C PHE A 120 -1.82 -5.65 13.29
N ILE A 121 -1.07 -6.29 12.40
CA ILE A 121 0.23 -5.78 11.95
C ILE A 121 0.05 -4.46 11.19
N SER A 122 -0.88 -4.39 10.24
CA SER A 122 -1.14 -3.16 9.49
C SER A 122 -1.75 -2.08 10.38
N GLN A 123 -2.65 -2.44 11.28
CA GLN A 123 -3.20 -1.49 12.26
C GLN A 123 -2.07 -0.83 13.05
N ASN A 124 -1.12 -1.63 13.52
CA ASN A 124 0.01 -1.13 14.29
C ASN A 124 0.90 -0.18 13.45
N CYS A 125 1.07 -0.47 12.16
CA CYS A 125 1.83 0.39 11.26
C CYS A 125 1.21 1.80 11.15
N PHE A 126 -0.11 1.88 11.03
CA PHE A 126 -0.81 3.16 10.99
C PHE A 126 -0.76 3.87 12.33
N GLN A 127 -0.96 3.14 13.44
CA GLN A 127 -0.91 3.70 14.79
C GLN A 127 0.45 4.30 15.10
N LYS A 128 1.53 3.64 14.71
CA LYS A 128 2.90 4.13 14.91
C LYS A 128 3.22 5.38 14.09
N ASN A 129 2.41 5.68 13.10
CA ASN A 129 2.53 6.91 12.31
C ASN A 129 1.50 7.97 12.71
N ASP A 130 0.87 7.79 13.87
CA ASP A 130 -0.07 8.76 14.46
C ASP A 130 -1.36 8.98 13.68
N TYR A 131 -1.83 7.94 12.99
CA TYR A 131 -3.14 7.97 12.33
C TYR A 131 -4.25 7.81 13.36
N CYS A 132 -5.35 8.54 13.17
CA CYS A 132 -6.56 8.35 13.96
C CYS A 132 -7.33 7.15 13.43
N CYS A 133 -7.85 6.32 14.32
CA CYS A 133 -8.57 5.09 13.98
C CYS A 133 -10.07 5.26 14.22
N PHE A 134 -10.86 4.89 13.22
CA PHE A 134 -12.33 4.90 13.30
C PHE A 134 -12.87 3.52 12.96
N ASP A 135 -13.90 3.08 13.68
CA ASP A 135 -14.58 1.82 13.38
C ASP A 135 -15.47 2.03 12.13
N SER A 136 -15.32 1.17 11.15
CA SER A 136 -16.07 1.22 9.89
C SER A 136 -16.69 -0.15 9.61
N MET A 137 -17.48 -0.68 10.55
CA MET A 137 -18.18 -1.96 10.47
C MET A 137 -17.24 -3.16 10.24
N ASP A 138 -16.86 -3.42 8.98
CA ASP A 138 -16.05 -4.60 8.62
C ASP A 138 -14.55 -4.37 8.76
N CYS A 139 -14.13 -3.12 8.91
CA CYS A 139 -12.72 -2.77 8.98
C CYS A 139 -12.52 -1.54 9.87
N TYR A 140 -11.26 -1.20 10.11
CA TYR A 140 -10.89 0.09 10.69
C TYR A 140 -10.47 1.03 9.59
N CYS A 141 -10.84 2.30 9.76
CA CYS A 141 -10.42 3.39 8.88
C CYS A 141 -9.39 4.24 9.63
N PHE A 142 -8.21 4.37 9.05
CA PHE A 142 -7.13 5.18 9.62
C PHE A 142 -6.96 6.44 8.78
N ILE A 143 -6.99 7.60 9.43
CA ILE A 143 -6.92 8.90 8.75
C ILE A 143 -5.85 9.77 9.38
N LYS A 144 -5.10 10.47 8.53
CA LYS A 144 -4.15 11.48 8.98
C LYS A 144 -4.22 12.68 8.05
N VAL A 145 -4.46 13.85 8.62
CA VAL A 145 -4.41 15.12 7.88
C VAL A 145 -2.96 15.55 7.76
N LEU A 146 -2.55 15.86 6.54
CA LEU A 146 -1.18 16.30 6.24
C LEU A 146 -1.10 17.82 6.31
N GLN A 147 0.05 18.30 6.70
CA GLN A 147 0.30 19.74 6.78
C GLN A 147 1.28 20.20 5.73
#